data_43d68581a9c3cf33be7e887b3e4c3999
#
_entry.id   43d68581a9c3cf33be7e887b3e4c3999
#
_cell.length_a   1.000
_cell.length_b   1.000
_cell.length_c   1.000
_cell.angle_alpha   90.00
_cell.angle_beta   90.00
_cell.angle_gamma   90.00
#
_symmetry.space_group_name_H-M   'P 1'
#
loop_
_entity.id
_entity.type
_entity.pdbx_description
1 polymer ?
#
loop_
_entity_poly.entity_id
_entity_poly.type
_entity_poly.pdbx_seq_one_letter_code
_entity_poly.pdbx_strand_id
1 'polypeptide(L)'
;MSSYNYLNEKIILPISDTLLGNSIYKDLKFLMNSQWWSADELKEYQNEKLRALIKHSYDNVPYYNELFHSLHLTPEDIKTSKDLYKLPILTKDILRENIKNGKIIAKNISKKSLLLGSSSGSTGEPLQYYNTRDAESFNKACAIRGWYWMGYRLGDRYIKLSQNPRPLLKNIQDKFNNCFYISVQQLTDENFREIVEKINNFKPLFIRSYPDPMLFLTNYIIKNHIQIITPRAIATTGNILFDEYREKIENVFKCKIFDSYSCEGGANVSECETHNCYHSSMEYAITEILDNDMNDVENGCLGRVITTDLHNYAVPFIRYDTQDYIKKSKEKCNCGRELLAIDKIEGRDSDILITPSNKWLIVHNFTGYFEWIDSVEQFQV
;
A
#
# COMPACT_ATOMS: atom_id res chain seq x y z
N MET A 1 0.71 -19.60 18.32
CA MET A 1 1.95 -18.80 18.16
C MET A 1 3.12 -19.68 18.54
N SER A 2 4.12 -19.88 17.67
CA SER A 2 5.30 -20.66 17.99
C SER A 2 6.21 -19.91 18.96
N SER A 3 7.14 -20.64 19.65
CA SER A 3 8.13 -19.95 20.52
C SER A 3 9.00 -18.97 19.74
N TYR A 4 9.27 -19.25 18.46
CA TYR A 4 10.04 -18.36 17.58
C TYR A 4 9.25 -17.10 17.21
N ASN A 5 7.95 -17.20 16.93
CA ASN A 5 7.09 -16.02 16.69
C ASN A 5 7.03 -15.12 17.92
N TYR A 6 6.89 -15.71 19.11
CA TYR A 6 6.91 -14.96 20.36
C TYR A 6 8.23 -14.21 20.54
N LEU A 7 9.37 -14.89 20.33
CA LEU A 7 10.69 -14.29 20.41
C LEU A 7 10.84 -13.13 19.42
N ASN A 8 10.42 -13.31 18.16
CA ASN A 8 10.50 -12.27 17.15
C ASN A 8 9.66 -11.03 17.51
N GLU A 9 8.40 -11.25 17.87
CA GLU A 9 7.48 -10.13 18.13
C GLU A 9 7.77 -9.41 19.45
N LYS A 10 8.07 -10.16 20.53
CA LYS A 10 8.15 -9.58 21.88
C LYS A 10 9.58 -9.21 22.32
N ILE A 11 10.60 -9.71 21.63
CA ILE A 11 12.00 -9.48 22.02
C ILE A 11 12.80 -8.89 20.87
N ILE A 12 12.88 -9.57 19.71
CA ILE A 12 13.74 -9.13 18.61
C ILE A 12 13.26 -7.81 18.02
N LEU A 13 11.95 -7.67 17.72
CA LEU A 13 11.42 -6.44 17.15
C LEU A 13 11.60 -5.23 18.09
N PRO A 14 11.24 -5.26 19.39
CA PRO A 14 11.50 -4.13 20.31
C PRO A 14 12.97 -3.74 20.43
N ILE A 15 13.87 -4.74 20.50
CA ILE A 15 15.32 -4.48 20.54
C ILE A 15 15.79 -3.83 19.22
N SER A 16 15.36 -4.36 18.08
CA SER A 16 15.67 -3.80 16.76
C SER A 16 15.15 -2.37 16.63
N ASP A 17 13.92 -2.10 17.09
CA ASP A 17 13.35 -0.76 17.08
C ASP A 17 14.19 0.22 17.90
N THR A 18 14.59 -0.18 19.10
CA THR A 18 15.45 0.65 19.95
C THR A 18 16.80 0.95 19.30
N LEU A 19 17.45 -0.08 18.73
CA LEU A 19 18.77 0.07 18.09
C LEU A 19 18.72 0.92 16.83
N LEU A 20 17.63 0.83 16.06
CA LEU A 20 17.46 1.54 14.79
C LEU A 20 16.70 2.86 14.92
N GLY A 21 16.19 3.19 16.09
CA GLY A 21 15.34 4.36 16.34
C GLY A 21 13.99 4.27 15.62
N ASN A 22 13.42 3.08 15.50
CA ASN A 22 12.09 2.83 14.94
C ASN A 22 11.04 2.71 16.07
N SER A 23 9.75 2.66 15.69
CA SER A 23 8.61 2.50 16.61
C SER A 23 7.65 1.38 16.20
N ILE A 24 8.07 0.48 15.30
CA ILE A 24 7.19 -0.51 14.64
C ILE A 24 6.42 -1.37 15.65
N TYR A 25 7.08 -1.83 16.73
CA TYR A 25 6.41 -2.64 17.75
C TYR A 25 5.31 -1.88 18.49
N LYS A 26 5.61 -0.63 18.90
CA LYS A 26 4.66 0.26 19.56
C LYS A 26 3.46 0.54 18.66
N ASP A 27 3.73 0.89 17.40
CA ASP A 27 2.73 1.24 16.41
C ASP A 27 1.86 0.03 16.04
N LEU A 28 2.48 -1.15 15.86
CA LEU A 28 1.74 -2.39 15.62
C LEU A 28 0.80 -2.73 16.78
N LYS A 29 1.26 -2.59 18.02
CA LYS A 29 0.43 -2.81 19.21
C LYS A 29 -0.76 -1.84 19.26
N PHE A 30 -0.52 -0.57 18.91
CA PHE A 30 -1.56 0.43 18.80
C PHE A 30 -2.58 0.03 17.71
N LEU A 31 -2.12 -0.29 16.50
CA LEU A 31 -2.95 -0.67 15.35
C LEU A 31 -3.76 -1.95 15.60
N MET A 32 -3.22 -2.93 16.33
CA MET A 32 -3.94 -4.15 16.71
C MET A 32 -5.08 -3.88 17.69
N ASN A 33 -5.03 -2.77 18.41
CA ASN A 33 -6.10 -2.31 19.28
C ASN A 33 -7.11 -1.43 18.53
N SER A 34 -6.62 -0.38 17.83
CA SER A 34 -7.45 0.62 17.15
C SER A 34 -8.28 0.06 16.00
N GLN A 35 -7.86 -1.06 15.38
CA GLN A 35 -8.66 -1.73 14.36
C GLN A 35 -10.08 -2.12 14.79
N TRP A 36 -10.35 -2.13 16.11
CA TRP A 36 -11.65 -2.45 16.70
C TRP A 36 -12.39 -1.22 17.23
N TRP A 37 -11.83 -0.03 17.02
CA TRP A 37 -12.49 1.21 17.41
C TRP A 37 -13.74 1.45 16.56
N SER A 38 -14.69 2.14 17.14
CA SER A 38 -15.87 2.63 16.42
C SER A 38 -15.48 3.63 15.32
N ALA A 39 -16.36 3.81 14.36
CA ALA A 39 -16.16 4.81 13.30
C ALA A 39 -15.94 6.21 13.85
N ASP A 40 -16.59 6.56 14.96
CA ASP A 40 -16.46 7.88 15.59
C ASP A 40 -15.11 8.04 16.27
N GLU A 41 -14.60 7.00 16.97
CA GLU A 41 -13.26 7.00 17.57
C GLU A 41 -12.18 7.13 16.51
N LEU A 42 -12.29 6.39 15.41
CA LEU A 42 -11.36 6.48 14.28
C LEU A 42 -11.35 7.88 13.65
N LYS A 43 -12.53 8.47 13.45
CA LYS A 43 -12.66 9.83 12.90
C LYS A 43 -12.08 10.88 13.83
N GLU A 44 -12.34 10.77 15.16
CA GLU A 44 -11.79 11.75 16.11
C GLU A 44 -10.27 11.63 16.17
N TYR A 45 -9.71 10.42 16.14
CA TYR A 45 -8.27 10.24 16.04
C TYR A 45 -7.70 10.88 14.77
N GLN A 46 -8.34 10.66 13.60
CA GLN A 46 -7.94 11.32 12.36
C GLN A 46 -7.99 12.85 12.46
N ASN A 47 -9.05 13.39 13.04
CA ASN A 47 -9.23 14.84 13.21
C ASN A 47 -8.16 15.43 14.14
N GLU A 48 -7.83 14.74 15.24
CA GLU A 48 -6.75 15.15 16.14
C GLU A 48 -5.40 15.22 15.41
N LYS A 49 -5.06 14.15 14.68
CA LYS A 49 -3.81 14.10 13.89
C LYS A 49 -3.79 15.13 12.77
N LEU A 50 -4.93 15.34 12.10
CA LEU A 50 -5.07 16.35 11.06
C LEU A 50 -4.79 17.74 11.61
N ARG A 51 -5.42 18.13 12.72
CA ARG A 51 -5.19 19.45 13.37
C ARG A 51 -3.71 19.66 13.68
N ALA A 52 -3.04 18.64 14.21
CA ALA A 52 -1.60 18.70 14.49
C ALA A 52 -0.77 18.85 13.22
N LEU A 53 -1.07 18.09 12.15
CA LEU A 53 -0.40 18.16 10.85
C LEU A 53 -0.60 19.54 10.19
N ILE A 54 -1.82 20.05 10.16
CA ILE A 54 -2.18 21.35 9.58
C ILE A 54 -1.42 22.48 10.28
N LYS A 55 -1.46 22.49 11.63
CA LYS A 55 -0.72 23.47 12.42
C LYS A 55 0.78 23.39 12.14
N HIS A 56 1.37 22.19 12.15
CA HIS A 56 2.78 21.99 11.84
C HIS A 56 3.12 22.49 10.43
N SER A 57 2.29 22.16 9.44
CA SER A 57 2.51 22.54 8.05
C SER A 57 2.46 24.06 7.86
N TYR A 58 1.51 24.72 8.50
CA TYR A 58 1.39 26.17 8.50
C TYR A 58 2.63 26.84 9.15
N ASP A 59 3.06 26.35 10.32
CA ASP A 59 4.13 26.96 11.10
C ASP A 59 5.53 26.70 10.49
N ASN A 60 5.75 25.52 9.87
CA ASN A 60 7.10 25.03 9.57
C ASN A 60 7.37 24.75 8.09
N VAL A 61 6.36 24.70 7.21
CA VAL A 61 6.51 24.34 5.81
C VAL A 61 6.20 25.55 4.92
N PRO A 62 7.20 26.18 4.27
CA PRO A 62 6.99 27.41 3.49
C PRO A 62 5.87 27.31 2.46
N TYR A 63 5.80 26.21 1.71
CA TYR A 63 4.75 25.99 0.73
C TYR A 63 3.34 26.12 1.33
N TYR A 64 3.08 25.46 2.47
CA TYR A 64 1.77 25.52 3.10
C TYR A 64 1.50 26.86 3.76
N ASN A 65 2.51 27.50 4.34
CA ASN A 65 2.36 28.84 4.88
C ASN A 65 1.93 29.83 3.80
N GLU A 66 2.63 29.85 2.65
CA GLU A 66 2.28 30.68 1.49
C GLU A 66 0.87 30.34 0.97
N LEU A 67 0.52 29.05 0.88
CA LEU A 67 -0.77 28.58 0.42
C LEU A 67 -1.92 29.07 1.33
N PHE A 68 -1.81 28.88 2.64
CA PHE A 68 -2.83 29.30 3.60
C PHE A 68 -3.06 30.82 3.54
N HIS A 69 -1.98 31.61 3.47
CA HIS A 69 -2.09 33.06 3.30
C HIS A 69 -2.79 33.45 1.99
N SER A 70 -2.47 32.80 0.89
CA SER A 70 -3.08 33.07 -0.42
C SER A 70 -4.60 32.76 -0.46
N LEU A 71 -5.01 31.78 0.34
CA LEU A 71 -6.41 31.36 0.47
C LEU A 71 -7.16 32.10 1.60
N HIS A 72 -6.49 33.01 2.31
CA HIS A 72 -7.02 33.69 3.50
C HIS A 72 -7.52 32.71 4.58
N LEU A 73 -6.82 31.54 4.73
CA LEU A 73 -7.12 30.53 5.71
C LEU A 73 -6.11 30.55 6.86
N THR A 74 -6.56 30.03 8.00
CA THR A 74 -5.75 29.75 9.20
C THR A 74 -5.84 28.25 9.54
N PRO A 75 -4.98 27.69 10.40
CA PRO A 75 -5.12 26.33 10.87
C PRO A 75 -6.48 26.00 11.50
N GLU A 76 -7.13 26.97 12.11
CA GLU A 76 -8.44 26.84 12.75
C GLU A 76 -9.59 26.63 11.76
N ASP A 77 -9.37 26.89 10.48
CA ASP A 77 -10.37 26.66 9.41
C ASP A 77 -10.40 25.19 8.95
N ILE A 78 -9.38 24.37 9.33
CA ILE A 78 -9.24 22.95 8.98
C ILE A 78 -9.20 22.12 10.26
N LYS A 79 -10.37 21.77 10.80
CA LYS A 79 -10.49 21.03 12.07
C LYS A 79 -10.80 19.56 11.89
N THR A 80 -11.44 19.21 10.80
CA THR A 80 -11.91 17.86 10.48
C THR A 80 -11.56 17.48 9.05
N SER A 81 -11.63 16.20 8.73
CA SER A 81 -11.46 15.71 7.37
C SER A 81 -12.43 16.34 6.37
N LYS A 82 -13.62 16.77 6.85
CA LYS A 82 -14.61 17.46 6.03
C LYS A 82 -14.20 18.87 5.59
N ASP A 83 -13.22 19.47 6.27
CA ASP A 83 -12.74 20.80 5.93
C ASP A 83 -11.63 20.77 4.87
N LEU A 84 -11.10 19.61 4.55
CA LEU A 84 -9.98 19.44 3.60
C LEU A 84 -10.30 19.99 2.21
N TYR A 85 -11.55 19.99 1.77
CA TYR A 85 -11.95 20.56 0.47
C TYR A 85 -11.56 22.03 0.29
N LYS A 86 -11.35 22.77 1.38
CA LYS A 86 -10.91 24.19 1.36
C LYS A 86 -9.46 24.33 0.84
N LEU A 87 -8.68 23.24 0.88
CA LEU A 87 -7.32 23.19 0.35
C LEU A 87 -7.33 22.59 -1.06
N PRO A 88 -6.52 23.11 -1.99
CA PRO A 88 -6.39 22.53 -3.32
C PRO A 88 -5.76 21.15 -3.28
N ILE A 89 -5.94 20.39 -4.35
CA ILE A 89 -5.28 19.11 -4.56
C ILE A 89 -3.77 19.31 -4.75
N LEU A 90 -2.97 18.56 -4.02
CA LEU A 90 -1.52 18.47 -4.18
C LEU A 90 -1.21 17.47 -5.28
N THR A 91 -0.89 17.94 -6.48
CA THR A 91 -0.50 17.06 -7.59
C THR A 91 0.97 16.64 -7.49
N LYS A 92 1.32 15.56 -8.20
CA LYS A 92 2.70 15.06 -8.28
C LYS A 92 3.68 16.13 -8.79
N ASP A 93 3.26 16.97 -9.73
CA ASP A 93 4.10 18.02 -10.31
C ASP A 93 4.32 19.17 -9.33
N ILE A 94 3.28 19.62 -8.64
CA ILE A 94 3.39 20.62 -7.56
C ILE A 94 4.34 20.12 -6.47
N LEU A 95 4.18 18.85 -6.08
CA LEU A 95 5.04 18.23 -5.07
C LEU A 95 6.50 18.17 -5.53
N ARG A 96 6.76 17.70 -6.77
CA ARG A 96 8.09 17.59 -7.35
C ARG A 96 8.80 18.95 -7.41
N GLU A 97 8.11 19.98 -7.89
CA GLU A 97 8.65 21.33 -7.96
C GLU A 97 9.01 21.85 -6.56
N ASN A 98 8.14 21.67 -5.58
CA ASN A 98 8.33 22.17 -4.22
C ASN A 98 9.33 21.36 -3.40
N ILE A 99 9.59 20.09 -3.74
CA ILE A 99 10.72 19.34 -3.20
C ILE A 99 12.04 19.89 -3.78
N LYS A 100 12.09 20.12 -5.11
CA LYS A 100 13.27 20.62 -5.80
C LYS A 100 13.74 21.99 -5.27
N ASN A 101 12.81 22.90 -5.03
CA ASN A 101 13.10 24.23 -4.49
C ASN A 101 13.15 24.26 -2.94
N GLY A 102 12.85 23.16 -2.27
CA GLY A 102 12.90 22.99 -0.82
C GLY A 102 11.72 23.61 -0.06
N LYS A 103 10.72 24.17 -0.73
CA LYS A 103 9.60 24.88 -0.09
C LYS A 103 8.65 23.94 0.68
N ILE A 104 8.50 22.69 0.26
CA ILE A 104 7.61 21.72 0.94
C ILE A 104 8.30 20.92 2.04
N ILE A 105 9.60 21.15 2.28
CA ILE A 105 10.36 20.48 3.33
C ILE A 105 10.24 21.30 4.62
N ALA A 106 9.86 20.66 5.72
CA ALA A 106 9.75 21.31 7.02
C ALA A 106 11.09 21.85 7.52
N LYS A 107 11.12 23.12 7.96
CA LYS A 107 12.35 23.82 8.39
C LYS A 107 12.85 23.36 9.77
N ASN A 108 11.97 22.85 10.61
CA ASN A 108 12.27 22.43 11.97
C ASN A 108 12.79 20.99 12.09
N ILE A 109 12.90 20.26 10.97
CA ILE A 109 13.40 18.88 10.94
C ILE A 109 14.74 18.83 10.23
N SER A 110 15.74 18.24 10.87
CA SER A 110 17.07 18.09 10.29
C SER A 110 17.06 17.13 9.09
N LYS A 111 17.55 17.55 7.94
CA LYS A 111 17.66 16.70 6.74
C LYS A 111 18.47 15.41 6.99
N LYS A 112 19.42 15.43 7.93
CA LYS A 112 20.26 14.26 8.27
C LYS A 112 19.46 13.12 8.94
N SER A 113 18.32 13.43 9.54
CA SER A 113 17.43 12.44 10.18
C SER A 113 16.38 11.88 9.24
N LEU A 114 16.27 12.41 8.01
CA LEU A 114 15.26 12.02 7.04
C LEU A 114 15.66 10.78 6.26
N LEU A 115 14.66 9.99 5.90
CA LEU A 115 14.79 8.85 5.01
C LEU A 115 14.35 9.27 3.61
N LEU A 116 15.12 8.89 2.60
CA LEU A 116 14.76 9.12 1.20
C LEU A 116 13.78 8.02 0.76
N GLY A 117 12.59 8.43 0.35
CA GLY A 117 11.59 7.59 -0.31
C GLY A 117 11.60 7.83 -1.82
N SER A 118 11.09 6.87 -2.59
CA SER A 118 10.95 6.98 -4.04
C SER A 118 9.71 6.26 -4.50
N SER A 119 8.94 6.89 -5.38
CA SER A 119 7.83 6.23 -6.08
C SER A 119 8.34 5.23 -7.12
N SER A 120 7.47 4.33 -7.58
CA SER A 120 7.80 3.32 -8.59
C SER A 120 8.13 3.90 -9.98
N GLY A 121 7.70 5.14 -10.26
CA GLY A 121 7.99 5.83 -11.52
C GLY A 121 7.26 5.26 -12.74
N SER A 122 6.20 4.50 -12.58
CA SER A 122 5.43 3.87 -13.65
C SER A 122 4.86 4.85 -14.70
N THR A 123 4.75 6.13 -14.35
CA THR A 123 4.27 7.21 -15.24
C THR A 123 5.39 8.17 -15.67
N GLY A 124 6.67 7.75 -15.62
CA GLY A 124 7.82 8.59 -15.94
C GLY A 124 8.87 8.58 -14.84
N GLU A 125 9.51 9.74 -14.57
CA GLU A 125 10.54 9.83 -13.55
C GLU A 125 10.00 9.53 -12.13
N PRO A 126 10.68 8.67 -11.32
CA PRO A 126 10.33 8.43 -9.93
C PRO A 126 10.30 9.73 -9.13
N LEU A 127 9.27 9.92 -8.32
CA LEU A 127 9.22 11.01 -7.36
C LEU A 127 10.09 10.65 -6.16
N GLN A 128 11.12 11.44 -5.89
CA GLN A 128 11.90 11.33 -4.67
C GLN A 128 11.35 12.29 -3.61
N TYR A 129 11.15 11.81 -2.40
CA TYR A 129 10.64 12.61 -1.28
C TYR A 129 11.31 12.19 0.03
N TYR A 130 11.14 13.01 1.06
CA TYR A 130 11.68 12.71 2.38
C TYR A 130 10.59 12.21 3.32
N ASN A 131 10.96 11.25 4.15
CA ASN A 131 10.10 10.68 5.16
C ASN A 131 10.75 10.75 6.55
N THR A 132 9.95 10.83 7.60
CA THR A 132 10.46 10.65 8.95
C THR A 132 10.56 9.17 9.29
N ARG A 133 11.41 8.84 10.26
CA ARG A 133 11.55 7.47 10.75
C ARG A 133 10.26 6.96 11.40
N ASP A 134 9.54 7.83 12.08
CA ASP A 134 8.26 7.51 12.71
C ASP A 134 7.18 7.20 11.67
N ALA A 135 7.05 8.04 10.62
CA ALA A 135 6.10 7.79 9.52
C ALA A 135 6.39 6.46 8.81
N GLU A 136 7.66 6.17 8.53
CA GLU A 136 8.08 4.90 7.92
C GLU A 136 7.80 3.70 8.83
N SER A 137 7.99 3.87 10.15
CA SER A 137 7.68 2.83 11.14
C SER A 137 6.18 2.55 11.21
N PHE A 138 5.36 3.60 11.21
CA PHE A 138 3.92 3.47 11.23
C PHE A 138 3.38 2.79 9.96
N ASN A 139 3.89 3.18 8.78
CA ASN A 139 3.55 2.52 7.52
C ASN A 139 3.91 1.01 7.54
N LYS A 140 5.10 0.65 8.03
CA LYS A 140 5.49 -0.75 8.20
C LYS A 140 4.57 -1.50 9.16
N ALA A 141 4.17 -0.86 10.25
CA ALA A 141 3.24 -1.45 11.22
C ALA A 141 1.86 -1.72 10.58
N CYS A 142 1.35 -0.78 9.74
CA CYS A 142 0.12 -0.99 8.97
C CYS A 142 0.23 -2.22 8.05
N ALA A 143 1.33 -2.34 7.30
CA ALA A 143 1.56 -3.48 6.42
C ALA A 143 1.64 -4.81 7.21
N ILE A 144 2.30 -4.83 8.38
CA ILE A 144 2.37 -6.01 9.25
C ILE A 144 0.98 -6.36 9.77
N ARG A 145 0.15 -5.38 10.15
CA ARG A 145 -1.25 -5.61 10.56
C ARG A 145 -2.04 -6.30 9.45
N GLY A 146 -1.94 -5.82 8.20
CA GLY A 146 -2.58 -6.47 7.05
C GLY A 146 -2.13 -7.93 6.89
N TRP A 147 -0.86 -8.22 7.12
CA TRP A 147 -0.36 -9.60 7.12
C TRP A 147 -0.90 -10.44 8.28
N TYR A 148 -1.14 -9.80 9.45
CA TYR A 148 -1.78 -10.50 10.58
C TYR A 148 -3.22 -10.92 10.24
N TRP A 149 -3.93 -10.17 9.39
CA TRP A 149 -5.26 -10.57 8.91
C TRP A 149 -5.22 -11.83 8.04
N MET A 150 -4.17 -12.05 7.26
CA MET A 150 -3.99 -13.31 6.54
C MET A 150 -3.47 -14.48 7.41
N GLY A 151 -3.31 -14.27 8.70
CA GLY A 151 -2.84 -15.29 9.66
C GLY A 151 -1.32 -15.37 9.83
N TYR A 152 -0.54 -14.52 9.16
CA TYR A 152 0.92 -14.41 9.36
C TYR A 152 1.23 -13.91 10.77
N ARG A 153 2.34 -14.37 11.32
CA ARG A 153 2.95 -13.81 12.54
C ARG A 153 4.44 -13.61 12.31
N LEU A 154 4.98 -12.56 12.92
CA LEU A 154 6.41 -12.25 12.80
C LEU A 154 7.25 -13.48 13.15
N GLY A 155 8.16 -13.84 12.23
CA GLY A 155 8.96 -15.05 12.35
C GLY A 155 8.40 -16.28 11.62
N ASP A 156 7.20 -16.24 11.08
CA ASP A 156 6.72 -17.30 10.18
C ASP A 156 7.55 -17.34 8.91
N ARG A 157 7.80 -18.56 8.41
CA ARG A 157 8.58 -18.76 7.19
C ARG A 157 7.79 -18.27 5.97
N TYR A 158 8.40 -17.37 5.20
CA TYR A 158 7.84 -16.95 3.94
C TYR A 158 8.87 -16.80 2.83
N ILE A 159 8.42 -16.96 1.59
CA ILE A 159 9.19 -16.63 0.40
C ILE A 159 8.76 -15.25 -0.09
N LYS A 160 9.74 -14.44 -0.49
CA LYS A 160 9.51 -13.18 -1.18
C LYS A 160 10.04 -13.27 -2.61
N LEU A 161 9.12 -13.26 -3.59
CA LEU A 161 9.44 -13.09 -5.00
C LEU A 161 9.47 -11.61 -5.32
N SER A 162 10.59 -11.07 -5.82
CA SER A 162 10.70 -9.63 -6.11
C SER A 162 11.81 -9.36 -7.12
N GLN A 163 11.66 -8.26 -7.86
CA GLN A 163 12.67 -7.78 -8.82
C GLN A 163 13.70 -6.83 -8.18
N ASN A 164 13.43 -6.35 -6.97
CA ASN A 164 14.28 -5.35 -6.32
C ASN A 164 15.65 -5.93 -5.92
N PRO A 165 16.75 -5.17 -6.09
CA PRO A 165 18.06 -5.58 -5.61
C PRO A 165 18.05 -5.90 -4.11
N ARG A 166 18.87 -6.89 -3.68
CA ARG A 166 18.94 -7.30 -2.28
C ARG A 166 20.30 -6.96 -1.66
N PRO A 167 20.45 -5.77 -1.04
CA PRO A 167 21.66 -5.40 -0.33
C PRO A 167 22.00 -6.36 0.82
N LEU A 168 23.29 -6.49 1.15
CA LEU A 168 23.80 -7.45 2.13
C LEU A 168 23.08 -7.37 3.51
N LEU A 169 22.84 -6.15 3.99
CA LEU A 169 22.13 -5.93 5.27
C LEU A 169 20.69 -6.46 5.25
N LYS A 170 20.00 -6.36 4.11
CA LYS A 170 18.66 -6.94 3.95
C LYS A 170 18.69 -8.46 3.94
N ASN A 171 19.73 -9.08 3.41
CA ASN A 171 19.90 -10.53 3.48
C ASN A 171 20.05 -11.05 4.92
N ILE A 172 20.73 -10.29 5.78
CA ILE A 172 20.82 -10.60 7.21
C ILE A 172 19.45 -10.48 7.88
N GLN A 173 18.75 -9.38 7.64
CA GLN A 173 17.39 -9.16 8.15
C GLN A 173 16.42 -10.26 7.70
N ASP A 174 16.53 -10.72 6.45
CA ASP A 174 15.70 -11.80 5.92
C ASP A 174 15.87 -13.11 6.69
N LYS A 175 17.10 -13.45 7.10
CA LYS A 175 17.36 -14.63 7.92
C LYS A 175 16.65 -14.55 9.28
N PHE A 176 16.70 -13.38 9.94
CA PHE A 176 15.98 -13.18 11.20
C PHE A 176 14.46 -13.24 11.03
N ASN A 177 13.95 -12.78 9.89
CA ASN A 177 12.52 -12.79 9.59
C ASN A 177 12.04 -14.13 9.00
N ASN A 178 12.89 -15.16 8.92
CA ASN A 178 12.59 -16.41 8.21
C ASN A 178 12.10 -16.19 6.76
N CYS A 179 12.63 -15.14 6.12
CA CYS A 179 12.34 -14.81 4.74
C CYS A 179 13.36 -15.44 3.80
N PHE A 180 12.89 -16.18 2.81
CA PHE A 180 13.74 -16.63 1.70
C PHE A 180 13.44 -15.75 0.47
N TYR A 181 14.41 -14.89 0.12
CA TYR A 181 14.29 -14.01 -1.02
C TYR A 181 14.67 -14.72 -2.32
N ILE A 182 13.82 -14.59 -3.35
CA ILE A 182 14.07 -15.10 -4.70
C ILE A 182 13.90 -13.93 -5.68
N SER A 183 14.93 -13.68 -6.50
CA SER A 183 14.85 -12.71 -7.58
C SER A 183 14.01 -13.24 -8.74
N VAL A 184 13.10 -12.40 -9.24
CA VAL A 184 12.27 -12.68 -10.41
C VAL A 184 12.54 -11.68 -11.53
N GLN A 185 13.79 -11.22 -11.67
CA GLN A 185 14.18 -10.29 -12.73
C GLN A 185 14.16 -10.94 -14.14
N GLN A 186 14.37 -12.23 -14.20
CA GLN A 186 14.29 -13.00 -15.44
C GLN A 186 13.27 -14.13 -15.25
N LEU A 187 12.24 -14.13 -16.06
CA LEU A 187 11.14 -15.08 -16.01
C LEU A 187 11.28 -16.06 -17.20
N THR A 188 12.28 -16.97 -17.10
CA THR A 188 12.50 -18.05 -18.06
C THR A 188 12.05 -19.39 -17.48
N ASP A 189 11.80 -20.39 -18.34
CA ASP A 189 11.41 -21.74 -17.90
C ASP A 189 12.45 -22.36 -16.94
N GLU A 190 13.73 -22.09 -17.13
CA GLU A 190 14.80 -22.56 -16.24
C GLU A 190 14.70 -21.93 -14.85
N ASN A 191 14.48 -20.61 -14.79
CA ASN A 191 14.31 -19.89 -13.53
C ASN A 191 13.04 -20.33 -12.80
N PHE A 192 11.94 -20.57 -13.51
CA PHE A 192 10.72 -21.09 -12.89
C PHE A 192 10.92 -22.47 -12.27
N ARG A 193 11.69 -23.37 -12.92
CA ARG A 193 12.06 -24.66 -12.32
C ARG A 193 12.79 -24.48 -11.00
N GLU A 194 13.80 -23.62 -10.98
CA GLU A 194 14.57 -23.31 -9.76
C GLU A 194 13.70 -22.70 -8.66
N ILE A 195 12.77 -21.80 -9.03
CA ILE A 195 11.81 -21.19 -8.09
C ILE A 195 10.92 -22.26 -7.46
N VAL A 196 10.36 -23.17 -8.26
CA VAL A 196 9.53 -24.28 -7.78
C VAL A 196 10.31 -25.19 -6.82
N GLU A 197 11.52 -25.56 -7.19
CA GLU A 197 12.39 -26.39 -6.34
C GLU A 197 12.67 -25.71 -4.99
N LYS A 198 12.99 -24.39 -5.02
CA LYS A 198 13.20 -23.59 -3.80
C LYS A 198 11.96 -23.52 -2.94
N ILE A 199 10.77 -23.30 -3.53
CA ILE A 199 9.50 -23.29 -2.81
C ILE A 199 9.25 -24.65 -2.15
N ASN A 200 9.37 -25.75 -2.89
CA ASN A 200 9.09 -27.08 -2.39
C ASN A 200 10.09 -27.52 -1.30
N ASN A 201 11.37 -27.12 -1.42
CA ASN A 201 12.41 -27.43 -0.44
C ASN A 201 12.29 -26.57 0.84
N PHE A 202 12.04 -25.26 0.69
CA PHE A 202 11.93 -24.35 1.82
C PHE A 202 10.63 -24.54 2.60
N LYS A 203 9.56 -25.01 1.94
CA LYS A 203 8.22 -25.22 2.52
C LYS A 203 7.72 -23.98 3.26
N PRO A 204 7.54 -22.83 2.57
CA PRO A 204 7.06 -21.60 3.20
C PRO A 204 5.64 -21.78 3.71
N LEU A 205 5.30 -21.08 4.80
CA LEU A 205 3.92 -20.92 5.24
C LEU A 205 3.20 -19.85 4.42
N PHE A 206 3.93 -18.86 3.91
CA PHE A 206 3.39 -17.75 3.12
C PHE A 206 4.31 -17.46 1.93
N ILE A 207 3.70 -16.94 0.85
CA ILE A 207 4.44 -16.41 -0.30
C ILE A 207 4.02 -14.96 -0.47
N ARG A 208 5.01 -14.07 -0.67
CA ARG A 208 4.78 -12.66 -1.06
C ARG A 208 5.32 -12.44 -2.46
N SER A 209 4.49 -11.85 -3.32
CA SER A 209 4.87 -11.55 -4.70
C SER A 209 4.11 -10.34 -5.25
N TYR A 210 4.46 -9.93 -6.45
CA TYR A 210 3.55 -9.20 -7.33
C TYR A 210 2.62 -10.19 -8.04
N PRO A 211 1.42 -9.77 -8.48
CA PRO A 211 0.48 -10.63 -9.22
C PRO A 211 1.09 -11.30 -10.45
N ASP A 212 1.77 -10.52 -11.34
CA ASP A 212 2.28 -11.04 -12.61
C ASP A 212 3.32 -12.16 -12.44
N PRO A 213 4.39 -12.04 -11.62
CA PRO A 213 5.30 -13.15 -11.37
C PRO A 213 4.61 -14.40 -10.82
N MET A 214 3.56 -14.21 -9.99
CA MET A 214 2.77 -15.35 -9.49
C MET A 214 1.96 -16.01 -10.61
N LEU A 215 1.36 -15.23 -11.50
CA LEU A 215 0.63 -15.75 -12.65
C LEU A 215 1.55 -16.53 -13.58
N PHE A 216 2.71 -15.97 -13.94
CA PHE A 216 3.67 -16.65 -14.82
C PHE A 216 4.18 -17.95 -14.20
N LEU A 217 4.52 -17.93 -12.91
CA LEU A 217 4.88 -19.15 -12.18
C LEU A 217 3.75 -20.20 -12.18
N THR A 218 2.51 -19.73 -12.00
CA THR A 218 1.31 -20.57 -12.03
C THR A 218 1.12 -21.22 -13.41
N ASN A 219 1.28 -20.44 -14.49
CA ASN A 219 1.20 -20.94 -15.86
C ASN A 219 2.28 -22.01 -16.13
N TYR A 220 3.52 -21.78 -15.67
CA TYR A 220 4.60 -22.75 -15.79
C TYR A 220 4.29 -24.06 -15.05
N ILE A 221 3.73 -23.97 -13.83
CA ILE A 221 3.32 -25.13 -13.03
C ILE A 221 2.25 -25.96 -13.75
N ILE A 222 1.22 -25.29 -14.31
CA ILE A 222 0.15 -25.94 -15.06
C ILE A 222 0.71 -26.62 -16.31
N LYS A 223 1.46 -25.89 -17.15
CA LYS A 223 2.04 -26.37 -18.41
C LYS A 223 2.89 -27.64 -18.23
N ASN A 224 3.64 -27.70 -17.14
CA ASN A 224 4.58 -28.79 -16.87
C ASN A 224 4.04 -29.84 -15.89
N HIS A 225 2.77 -29.77 -15.49
CA HIS A 225 2.11 -30.68 -14.54
C HIS A 225 2.88 -30.86 -13.23
N ILE A 226 3.45 -29.78 -12.69
CA ILE A 226 4.31 -29.81 -11.51
C ILE A 226 3.46 -29.80 -10.23
N GLN A 227 3.86 -30.60 -9.26
CA GLN A 227 3.30 -30.53 -7.91
C GLN A 227 3.99 -29.45 -7.10
N ILE A 228 3.22 -28.53 -6.56
CA ILE A 228 3.68 -27.46 -5.67
C ILE A 228 3.07 -27.63 -4.29
N ILE A 229 3.84 -27.30 -3.24
CA ILE A 229 3.29 -27.26 -1.89
C ILE A 229 2.22 -26.20 -1.75
N THR A 230 1.26 -26.45 -0.87
CA THR A 230 0.22 -25.48 -0.52
C THR A 230 0.68 -24.59 0.64
N PRO A 231 0.95 -23.31 0.45
CA PRO A 231 1.14 -22.37 1.56
C PRO A 231 -0.19 -22.09 2.27
N ARG A 232 -0.16 -21.46 3.44
CA ARG A 232 -1.39 -21.01 4.12
C ARG A 232 -2.09 -19.91 3.36
N ALA A 233 -1.30 -18.97 2.83
CA ALA A 233 -1.80 -17.88 2.02
C ALA A 233 -0.68 -17.28 1.15
N ILE A 234 -1.11 -16.52 0.12
CA ILE A 234 -0.25 -15.72 -0.75
C ILE A 234 -0.59 -14.25 -0.51
N ALA A 235 0.42 -13.40 -0.31
CA ALA A 235 0.27 -11.96 -0.24
C ALA A 235 0.69 -11.32 -1.55
N THR A 236 -0.18 -10.51 -2.17
CA THR A 236 0.14 -9.72 -3.36
C THR A 236 0.15 -8.23 -3.06
N THR A 237 0.87 -7.47 -3.87
CA THR A 237 0.95 -6.01 -3.79
C THR A 237 1.59 -5.43 -5.06
N GLY A 238 1.41 -4.13 -5.28
CA GLY A 238 2.19 -3.32 -6.21
C GLY A 238 1.65 -3.24 -7.63
N ASN A 239 0.99 -4.29 -8.13
CA ASN A 239 0.26 -4.30 -9.39
C ASN A 239 -1.18 -4.69 -9.11
N ILE A 240 -2.07 -4.50 -10.08
CA ILE A 240 -3.46 -4.90 -9.97
C ILE A 240 -3.55 -6.43 -9.94
N LEU A 241 -4.31 -6.95 -8.99
CA LEU A 241 -4.67 -8.36 -8.96
C LEU A 241 -6.02 -8.55 -9.66
N PHE A 242 -5.99 -8.99 -10.90
CA PHE A 242 -7.18 -9.32 -11.68
C PHE A 242 -7.91 -10.53 -11.11
N ASP A 243 -9.25 -10.57 -11.25
CA ASP A 243 -10.06 -11.66 -10.71
C ASP A 243 -9.66 -13.02 -11.33
N GLU A 244 -9.35 -13.05 -12.63
CA GLU A 244 -8.88 -14.24 -13.33
C GLU A 244 -7.51 -14.71 -12.83
N TYR A 245 -6.61 -13.78 -12.51
CA TYR A 245 -5.29 -14.11 -11.94
C TYR A 245 -5.47 -14.72 -10.56
N ARG A 246 -6.32 -14.08 -9.72
CA ARG A 246 -6.66 -14.58 -8.39
C ARG A 246 -7.17 -16.01 -8.46
N GLU A 247 -8.21 -16.24 -9.27
CA GLU A 247 -8.83 -17.56 -9.41
C GLU A 247 -7.82 -18.62 -9.86
N LYS A 248 -7.03 -18.32 -10.88
CA LYS A 248 -6.04 -19.24 -11.44
C LYS A 248 -4.95 -19.60 -10.43
N ILE A 249 -4.41 -18.60 -9.72
CA ILE A 249 -3.37 -18.81 -8.72
C ILE A 249 -3.93 -19.58 -7.51
N GLU A 250 -5.10 -19.19 -6.97
CA GLU A 250 -5.76 -19.89 -5.86
C GLU A 250 -6.05 -21.35 -6.21
N ASN A 251 -6.46 -21.62 -7.45
CA ASN A 251 -6.73 -22.99 -7.92
C ASN A 251 -5.49 -23.86 -7.97
N VAL A 252 -4.33 -23.33 -8.32
CA VAL A 252 -3.08 -24.09 -8.37
C VAL A 252 -2.46 -24.27 -6.99
N PHE A 253 -2.36 -23.19 -6.21
CA PHE A 253 -1.72 -23.23 -4.89
C PHE A 253 -2.66 -23.73 -3.79
N LYS A 254 -3.95 -23.89 -4.05
CA LYS A 254 -4.98 -24.35 -3.10
C LYS A 254 -5.03 -23.53 -1.81
N CYS A 255 -4.78 -22.23 -1.90
CA CYS A 255 -4.84 -21.30 -0.79
C CYS A 255 -5.39 -19.97 -1.25
N LYS A 256 -5.76 -19.10 -0.30
CA LYS A 256 -6.28 -17.77 -0.59
C LYS A 256 -5.16 -16.76 -0.84
N ILE A 257 -5.46 -15.78 -1.71
CA ILE A 257 -4.64 -14.59 -1.90
C ILE A 257 -5.18 -13.47 -1.00
N PHE A 258 -4.27 -12.76 -0.37
CA PHE A 258 -4.54 -11.51 0.34
C PHE A 258 -3.81 -10.39 -0.39
N ASP A 259 -4.58 -9.51 -1.00
CA ASP A 259 -4.01 -8.41 -1.77
C ASP A 259 -3.89 -7.15 -0.92
N SER A 260 -2.95 -6.28 -1.29
CA SER A 260 -2.70 -5.03 -0.60
C SER A 260 -2.28 -3.93 -1.56
N TYR A 261 -2.75 -2.71 -1.29
CA TYR A 261 -2.41 -1.51 -2.01
C TYR A 261 -1.73 -0.52 -1.06
N SER A 262 -0.71 0.15 -1.56
CA SER A 262 -0.06 1.26 -0.87
C SER A 262 0.50 2.25 -1.87
N CYS A 263 0.40 3.53 -1.56
CA CYS A 263 0.99 4.59 -2.37
C CYS A 263 1.80 5.58 -1.52
N GLU A 264 2.55 6.41 -2.21
CA GLU A 264 3.14 7.61 -1.61
C GLU A 264 2.01 8.54 -1.16
N GLY A 265 2.21 9.25 -0.06
CA GLY A 265 1.18 10.14 0.48
C GLY A 265 0.20 9.49 1.45
N GLY A 266 0.44 8.22 1.82
CA GLY A 266 -0.14 7.66 3.03
C GLY A 266 -1.25 6.64 2.87
N ALA A 267 -1.57 6.15 1.67
CA ALA A 267 -2.49 5.03 1.59
C ALA A 267 -1.80 3.71 1.99
N ASN A 268 -2.44 2.96 2.86
CA ASN A 268 -2.09 1.58 3.19
C ASN A 268 -3.39 0.81 3.38
N VAL A 269 -3.69 -0.05 2.41
CA VAL A 269 -4.96 -0.76 2.27
C VAL A 269 -4.67 -2.25 2.16
N SER A 270 -5.38 -3.06 2.93
CA SER A 270 -5.18 -4.51 2.95
C SER A 270 -6.50 -5.25 2.95
N GLU A 271 -6.56 -6.34 2.21
CA GLU A 271 -7.67 -7.28 2.23
C GLU A 271 -7.73 -7.99 3.58
N CYS A 272 -8.91 -8.17 4.13
CA CYS A 272 -9.11 -8.85 5.41
C CYS A 272 -9.49 -10.33 5.24
N GLU A 273 -9.54 -11.04 6.35
CA GLU A 273 -9.80 -12.48 6.42
C GLU A 273 -11.14 -12.93 5.85
N THR A 274 -12.09 -12.02 5.64
CA THR A 274 -13.41 -12.35 5.06
C THR A 274 -13.39 -12.33 3.53
N HIS A 275 -12.37 -11.77 2.90
CA HIS A 275 -12.22 -11.59 1.44
C HIS A 275 -13.39 -10.83 0.77
N ASN A 276 -14.17 -10.07 1.55
CA ASN A 276 -15.32 -9.32 1.03
C ASN A 276 -14.94 -7.89 0.65
N CYS A 277 -13.86 -7.36 1.22
CA CYS A 277 -13.37 -6.02 0.96
C CYS A 277 -11.94 -5.82 1.47
N TYR A 278 -11.37 -4.71 1.07
CA TYR A 278 -10.16 -4.16 1.64
C TYR A 278 -10.50 -3.13 2.72
N HIS A 279 -9.55 -2.88 3.63
CA HIS A 279 -9.65 -1.81 4.62
C HIS A 279 -8.49 -0.85 4.49
N SER A 280 -8.80 0.45 4.42
CA SER A 280 -7.79 1.51 4.53
C SER A 280 -7.37 1.67 6.00
N SER A 281 -6.07 1.84 6.22
CA SER A 281 -5.51 2.16 7.54
C SER A 281 -5.82 3.61 7.90
N MET A 282 -7.02 3.87 8.45
CA MET A 282 -7.50 5.20 8.80
C MET A 282 -6.60 5.90 9.83
N GLU A 283 -5.91 5.14 10.65
CA GLU A 283 -4.95 5.67 11.63
C GLU A 283 -3.69 6.24 10.96
N TYR A 284 -3.40 5.80 9.72
CA TYR A 284 -2.24 6.24 8.95
C TYR A 284 -2.54 7.46 8.09
N ALA A 285 -3.69 7.46 7.41
CA ALA A 285 -4.05 8.52 6.50
C ALA A 285 -5.57 8.77 6.43
N ILE A 286 -5.94 9.97 6.03
CA ILE A 286 -7.29 10.26 5.54
C ILE A 286 -7.30 9.92 4.04
N THR A 287 -8.24 9.09 3.63
CA THR A 287 -8.47 8.72 2.23
C THR A 287 -9.81 9.29 1.78
N GLU A 288 -9.75 10.29 0.89
CA GLU A 288 -10.91 10.83 0.18
C GLU A 288 -11.05 10.04 -1.13
N ILE A 289 -12.29 9.68 -1.50
CA ILE A 289 -12.60 9.00 -2.76
C ILE A 289 -13.53 9.92 -3.52
N LEU A 290 -13.00 10.65 -4.50
CA LEU A 290 -13.67 11.78 -5.11
C LEU A 290 -14.09 11.50 -6.56
N ASP A 291 -15.22 12.09 -6.96
CA ASP A 291 -15.65 12.14 -8.35
C ASP A 291 -14.88 13.22 -9.15
N ASN A 292 -15.27 13.43 -10.41
CA ASN A 292 -14.65 14.43 -11.27
C ASN A 292 -14.91 15.87 -10.82
N ASP A 293 -15.97 16.11 -10.05
CA ASP A 293 -16.34 17.41 -9.48
C ASP A 293 -15.72 17.61 -8.09
N MET A 294 -14.84 16.71 -7.66
CA MET A 294 -14.16 16.71 -6.35
C MET A 294 -15.08 16.55 -5.14
N ASN A 295 -16.23 15.92 -5.32
CA ASN A 295 -17.13 15.50 -4.24
C ASN A 295 -16.87 14.07 -3.82
N ASP A 296 -17.11 13.73 -2.54
CA ASP A 296 -17.02 12.35 -2.06
C ASP A 296 -18.04 11.46 -2.79
N VAL A 297 -17.57 10.33 -3.33
CA VAL A 297 -18.45 9.43 -4.06
C VAL A 297 -19.38 8.66 -3.12
N GLU A 298 -20.55 8.29 -3.63
CA GLU A 298 -21.46 7.40 -2.92
C GLU A 298 -20.86 6.00 -2.74
N ASN A 299 -21.37 5.26 -1.77
CA ASN A 299 -20.99 3.88 -1.56
C ASN A 299 -21.32 3.03 -2.80
N GLY A 300 -20.38 2.20 -3.22
CA GLY A 300 -20.49 1.39 -4.43
C GLY A 300 -20.00 2.09 -5.71
N CYS A 301 -19.61 3.36 -5.63
CA CYS A 301 -19.11 4.12 -6.77
C CYS A 301 -17.58 4.14 -6.84
N LEU A 302 -17.09 4.31 -8.06
CA LEU A 302 -15.68 4.50 -8.38
C LEU A 302 -15.31 5.96 -8.14
N GLY A 303 -14.12 6.21 -7.58
CA GLY A 303 -13.59 7.54 -7.42
C GLY A 303 -12.06 7.57 -7.37
N ARG A 304 -11.53 8.77 -7.60
CA ARG A 304 -10.12 9.10 -7.53
C ARG A 304 -9.65 9.13 -6.09
N VAL A 305 -8.49 8.56 -5.82
CA VAL A 305 -7.93 8.48 -4.47
C VAL A 305 -7.10 9.72 -4.17
N ILE A 306 -7.55 10.50 -3.20
CA ILE A 306 -6.82 11.62 -2.64
C ILE A 306 -6.47 11.29 -1.20
N THR A 307 -5.20 11.47 -0.81
CA THR A 307 -4.73 11.07 0.52
C THR A 307 -4.12 12.25 1.30
N THR A 308 -4.29 12.19 2.62
CA THR A 308 -3.57 13.06 3.55
C THR A 308 -2.84 12.17 4.56
N ASP A 309 -1.50 12.11 4.45
CA ASP A 309 -0.62 11.35 5.37
C ASP A 309 -0.56 12.06 6.72
N LEU A 310 -1.02 11.39 7.77
CA LEU A 310 -1.12 11.96 9.12
C LEU A 310 0.20 11.86 9.92
N HIS A 311 1.25 11.25 9.34
CA HIS A 311 2.50 10.93 10.05
C HIS A 311 3.75 11.55 9.44
N ASN A 312 3.75 11.92 8.14
CA ASN A 312 4.92 12.51 7.51
C ASN A 312 5.00 14.03 7.74
N TYR A 313 5.65 14.41 8.81
CA TYR A 313 5.89 15.82 9.14
C TYR A 313 7.08 16.44 8.40
N ALA A 314 7.91 15.64 7.72
CA ALA A 314 9.06 16.15 6.97
C ALA A 314 8.67 16.79 5.64
N VAL A 315 7.81 16.11 4.90
CA VAL A 315 7.19 16.55 3.65
C VAL A 315 5.71 16.20 3.77
N PRO A 316 4.87 17.08 4.31
CA PRO A 316 3.46 16.78 4.47
C PRO A 316 2.74 16.58 3.14
N PHE A 317 2.09 15.45 2.98
CA PHE A 317 1.22 15.13 1.86
C PHE A 317 -0.22 15.44 2.29
N ILE A 318 -0.72 16.64 2.00
CA ILE A 318 -2.08 17.06 2.32
C ILE A 318 -2.89 17.13 1.04
N ARG A 319 -3.95 16.33 0.92
CA ARG A 319 -4.78 16.16 -0.28
C ARG A 319 -3.95 15.77 -1.51
N TYR A 320 -3.04 14.82 -1.35
CA TYR A 320 -2.20 14.33 -2.43
C TYR A 320 -2.98 13.44 -3.39
N ASP A 321 -2.91 13.78 -4.66
CA ASP A 321 -3.47 13.01 -5.75
C ASP A 321 -2.57 11.81 -6.09
N THR A 322 -3.04 10.62 -5.77
CA THR A 322 -2.31 9.38 -6.05
C THR A 322 -2.36 8.99 -7.51
N GLN A 323 -3.30 9.55 -8.27
CA GLN A 323 -3.66 9.18 -9.64
C GLN A 323 -4.21 7.74 -9.74
N ASP A 324 -4.59 7.15 -8.61
CA ASP A 324 -5.20 5.82 -8.56
C ASP A 324 -6.72 5.94 -8.34
N TYR A 325 -7.46 4.92 -8.77
CA TYR A 325 -8.90 4.80 -8.63
C TYR A 325 -9.27 3.58 -7.83
N ILE A 326 -10.22 3.76 -6.92
CA ILE A 326 -10.78 2.68 -6.13
C ILE A 326 -12.31 2.77 -6.12
N LYS A 327 -12.94 1.62 -5.95
CA LYS A 327 -14.39 1.52 -5.75
C LYS A 327 -14.68 1.46 -4.26
N LYS A 328 -15.42 2.46 -3.75
CA LYS A 328 -15.86 2.50 -2.36
C LYS A 328 -16.81 1.33 -2.10
N SER A 329 -16.67 0.63 -0.98
CA SER A 329 -17.56 -0.49 -0.68
C SER A 329 -19.01 -0.03 -0.51
N LYS A 330 -19.94 -0.81 -1.06
CA LYS A 330 -21.37 -0.56 -0.91
C LYS A 330 -21.84 -0.90 0.49
N GLU A 331 -21.28 -1.94 1.07
CA GLU A 331 -21.70 -2.50 2.35
C GLU A 331 -20.55 -2.50 3.37
N LYS A 332 -20.89 -2.56 4.64
CA LYS A 332 -19.89 -2.77 5.70
C LYS A 332 -19.32 -4.18 5.62
N CYS A 333 -18.05 -4.32 5.95
CA CYS A 333 -17.40 -5.61 6.01
C CYS A 333 -17.89 -6.44 7.22
N ASN A 334 -18.08 -7.73 7.00
CA ASN A 334 -18.50 -8.67 8.05
C ASN A 334 -17.37 -9.01 9.06
N CYS A 335 -16.16 -8.48 8.86
CA CYS A 335 -15.04 -8.73 9.79
C CYS A 335 -15.17 -7.99 11.13
N GLY A 336 -16.12 -7.06 11.26
CA GLY A 336 -16.37 -6.27 12.47
C GLY A 336 -15.49 -5.03 12.64
N ARG A 337 -14.60 -4.70 11.68
CA ARG A 337 -13.82 -3.46 11.69
C ARG A 337 -14.63 -2.33 11.07
N GLU A 338 -14.57 -1.16 11.72
CA GLU A 338 -15.21 0.08 11.22
C GLU A 338 -14.24 0.94 10.36
N LEU A 339 -13.13 0.37 9.94
CA LEU A 339 -12.19 0.99 9.00
C LEU A 339 -12.88 1.21 7.64
N LEU A 340 -12.46 2.25 6.90
CA LEU A 340 -12.99 2.54 5.56
C LEU A 340 -12.85 1.30 4.66
N ALA A 341 -14.01 0.79 4.22
CA ALA A 341 -14.10 -0.39 3.37
C ALA A 341 -14.03 0.00 1.88
N ILE A 342 -13.21 -0.74 1.14
CA ILE A 342 -12.98 -0.57 -0.30
C ILE A 342 -13.34 -1.90 -0.96
N ASP A 343 -14.14 -1.84 -2.02
CA ASP A 343 -14.60 -3.02 -2.77
C ASP A 343 -13.50 -3.51 -3.73
N LYS A 344 -12.90 -2.58 -4.49
CA LYS A 344 -11.92 -2.92 -5.52
C LYS A 344 -10.89 -1.80 -5.73
N ILE A 345 -9.67 -2.20 -6.08
CA ILE A 345 -8.60 -1.33 -6.55
C ILE A 345 -8.58 -1.46 -8.07
N GLU A 346 -8.86 -0.35 -8.79
CA GLU A 346 -9.12 -0.41 -10.23
C GLU A 346 -7.94 0.03 -11.09
N GLY A 347 -6.91 0.66 -10.51
CA GLY A 347 -5.71 1.08 -11.24
C GLY A 347 -5.54 2.58 -11.33
N ARG A 348 -4.83 3.03 -12.36
CA ARG A 348 -4.41 4.43 -12.54
C ARG A 348 -5.19 5.15 -13.62
N ASP A 349 -5.07 6.48 -13.64
CA ASP A 349 -5.56 7.34 -14.74
C ASP A 349 -5.16 6.83 -16.13
N SER A 350 -3.91 6.33 -16.27
CA SER A 350 -3.39 5.75 -17.51
C SER A 350 -4.10 4.46 -17.93
N ASP A 351 -4.79 3.82 -17.00
CA ASP A 351 -5.47 2.54 -17.21
C ASP A 351 -6.98 2.73 -17.45
N ILE A 352 -7.45 3.99 -17.53
CA ILE A 352 -8.86 4.35 -17.68
C ILE A 352 -9.08 5.15 -18.96
N LEU A 353 -9.99 4.69 -19.80
CA LEU A 353 -10.47 5.41 -20.97
C LEU A 353 -11.87 5.97 -20.70
N ILE A 354 -12.06 7.25 -20.97
CA ILE A 354 -13.39 7.88 -20.88
C ILE A 354 -13.98 7.97 -22.27
N THR A 355 -15.14 7.32 -22.48
CA THR A 355 -15.84 7.38 -23.77
C THR A 355 -16.49 8.76 -23.99
N PRO A 356 -16.81 9.15 -25.24
CA PRO A 356 -17.55 10.37 -25.54
C PRO A 356 -18.92 10.47 -24.83
N SER A 357 -19.48 9.33 -24.41
CA SER A 357 -20.71 9.26 -23.61
C SER A 357 -20.46 9.27 -22.10
N ASN A 358 -19.27 9.68 -21.67
CA ASN A 358 -18.85 9.78 -20.26
C ASN A 358 -18.89 8.43 -19.51
N LYS A 359 -18.73 7.30 -20.23
CA LYS A 359 -18.57 5.99 -19.62
C LYS A 359 -17.08 5.71 -19.40
N TRP A 360 -16.77 5.20 -18.25
CA TRP A 360 -15.42 4.79 -17.85
C TRP A 360 -15.18 3.37 -18.35
N LEU A 361 -14.13 3.20 -19.15
CA LEU A 361 -13.64 1.89 -19.59
C LEU A 361 -12.27 1.68 -18.94
N ILE A 362 -12.16 0.69 -18.09
CA ILE A 362 -10.92 0.31 -17.44
C ILE A 362 -10.17 -0.64 -18.38
N VAL A 363 -8.84 -0.60 -18.36
CA VAL A 363 -7.96 -1.46 -19.18
C VAL A 363 -8.36 -2.93 -19.12
N HIS A 364 -8.91 -3.40 -18.01
CA HIS A 364 -9.46 -4.75 -17.85
C HIS A 364 -10.52 -5.14 -18.89
N ASN A 365 -11.32 -4.19 -19.35
CA ASN A 365 -12.32 -4.47 -20.38
C ASN A 365 -11.66 -4.85 -21.72
N PHE A 366 -10.38 -4.55 -21.88
CA PHE A 366 -9.60 -4.86 -23.08
C PHE A 366 -8.62 -6.01 -22.85
N THR A 367 -7.99 -6.09 -21.66
CA THR A 367 -7.03 -7.16 -21.35
C THR A 367 -7.68 -8.52 -21.43
N GLY A 368 -8.84 -8.70 -20.80
CA GLY A 368 -9.60 -9.95 -20.89
C GLY A 368 -9.95 -10.36 -22.32
N TYR A 369 -10.14 -9.40 -23.25
CA TYR A 369 -10.40 -9.70 -24.66
C TYR A 369 -9.15 -10.21 -25.40
N PHE A 370 -7.99 -9.59 -25.16
CA PHE A 370 -6.74 -9.95 -25.82
C PHE A 370 -6.08 -11.20 -25.22
N GLU A 371 -6.29 -11.48 -23.95
CA GLU A 371 -5.77 -12.69 -23.28
C GLU A 371 -6.38 -14.00 -23.81
N TRP A 372 -7.56 -13.94 -24.45
CA TRP A 372 -8.19 -15.09 -25.09
C TRP A 372 -7.67 -15.37 -26.52
N ILE A 373 -6.75 -14.54 -27.01
CA ILE A 373 -6.18 -14.71 -28.35
C ILE A 373 -4.79 -15.35 -28.21
N ASP A 374 -4.69 -16.67 -28.39
CA ASP A 374 -3.46 -17.46 -28.21
C ASP A 374 -2.24 -16.92 -28.99
N SER A 375 -2.45 -16.12 -30.03
CA SER A 375 -1.38 -15.52 -30.85
C SER A 375 -0.88 -14.17 -30.32
N VAL A 376 -1.48 -13.62 -29.27
CA VAL A 376 -1.07 -12.33 -28.67
C VAL A 376 -0.23 -12.62 -27.42
N GLU A 377 1.08 -12.40 -27.51
CA GLU A 377 2.00 -12.54 -26.38
C GLU A 377 2.07 -11.25 -25.54
N GLN A 378 1.89 -10.10 -26.18
CA GLN A 378 1.98 -8.79 -25.55
C GLN A 378 1.16 -7.74 -26.30
N PHE A 379 0.49 -6.84 -25.60
CA PHE A 379 -0.24 -5.72 -26.20
C PHE A 379 -0.11 -4.46 -25.35
N GLN A 380 -0.37 -3.31 -25.94
CA GLN A 380 -0.45 -2.01 -25.28
C GLN A 380 -1.67 -1.26 -25.83
N VAL A 381 -2.47 -0.65 -24.93
CA VAL A 381 -3.63 0.18 -25.28
C VAL A 381 -3.31 1.64 -25.04
#